data_2451df8975da1367e8dbcdab71ceec95
#
_entry.id   2451df8975da1367e8dbcdab71ceec95
#
_cell.length_a   1.000
_cell.length_b   1.000
_cell.length_c   1.000
_cell.angle_alpha   90.00
_cell.angle_beta   90.00
_cell.angle_gamma   90.00
#
_symmetry.space_group_name_H-M   'P 1'
#
loop_
_entity.id
_entity.type
_entity.pdbx_description
1 polymer ?
#
loop_
_entity_poly.entity_id
_entity_poly.type
_entity_poly.pdbx_seq_one_letter_code
_entity_poly.pdbx_strand_id
1 'polypeptide(L)'
;MFDAQKLFTVHAVDRKLAEAIQHKIDQKTKPTGALGVLENVALQIALIQKSLTPTLIKPHLLLFAGDHGIVAEGVSPFSQVVTQQMVKNFVNGGAAINVFCKQHNIAIDVVDAGVN
;
A
#
# COMPACT_ATOMS: atom_id res chain seq x y z
N MET A 1 16.97 4.63 25.24
CA MET A 1 15.75 5.35 24.85
C MET A 1 15.58 5.16 23.34
N PHE A 2 14.45 4.56 22.92
CA PHE A 2 14.15 4.32 21.50
C PHE A 2 13.84 5.66 20.83
N ASP A 3 14.67 6.08 19.87
CA ASP A 3 14.47 7.32 19.14
C ASP A 3 13.73 7.02 17.82
N ALA A 4 12.40 7.06 17.88
CA ALA A 4 11.55 6.81 16.74
C ALA A 4 11.80 7.78 15.58
N GLN A 5 12.19 9.03 15.86
CA GLN A 5 12.44 10.03 14.81
C GLN A 5 13.63 9.66 13.91
N LYS A 6 14.65 8.99 14.46
CA LYS A 6 15.81 8.52 13.69
C LYS A 6 15.49 7.38 12.73
N LEU A 7 14.53 6.53 13.09
CA LEU A 7 14.12 5.38 12.28
C LEU A 7 13.18 5.76 11.12
N PHE A 8 12.46 6.86 11.28
CA PHE A 8 11.44 7.29 10.30
C PHE A 8 11.85 8.55 9.52
N THR A 9 13.15 8.83 9.42
CA THR A 9 13.63 9.93 8.58
C THR A 9 13.48 9.55 7.12
N VAL A 10 12.54 10.18 6.43
CA VAL A 10 12.35 10.02 4.99
C VAL A 10 13.13 11.14 4.28
N HIS A 11 14.12 10.77 3.50
CA HIS A 11 14.88 11.72 2.68
C HIS A 11 14.11 12.09 1.41
N ALA A 12 14.27 13.33 0.96
CA ALA A 12 13.73 13.76 -0.32
C ALA A 12 14.33 12.90 -1.46
N VAL A 13 13.49 12.54 -2.42
CA VAL A 13 13.89 11.73 -3.56
C VAL A 13 14.79 12.54 -4.49
N ASP A 14 15.96 12.01 -4.86
CA ASP A 14 16.85 12.60 -5.86
C ASP A 14 16.17 12.55 -7.24
N ARG A 15 16.03 13.71 -7.90
CA ARG A 15 15.32 13.85 -9.16
C ARG A 15 16.23 13.85 -10.40
N LYS A 16 17.52 13.57 -10.26
CA LYS A 16 18.49 13.60 -11.37
C LYS A 16 18.08 12.73 -12.56
N LEU A 17 17.38 11.64 -12.30
CA LEU A 17 16.91 10.74 -13.37
C LEU A 17 15.48 11.04 -13.85
N ALA A 18 14.82 12.10 -13.36
CA ALA A 18 13.41 12.36 -13.64
C ALA A 18 13.10 12.46 -15.13
N GLU A 19 13.90 13.25 -15.88
CA GLU A 19 13.72 13.43 -17.32
C GLU A 19 13.94 12.14 -18.09
N ALA A 20 14.98 11.38 -17.77
CA ALA A 20 15.27 10.11 -18.43
C ALA A 20 14.19 9.06 -18.17
N ILE A 21 13.65 9.02 -16.95
CA ILE A 21 12.55 8.11 -16.58
C ILE A 21 11.27 8.53 -17.32
N GLN A 22 10.93 9.84 -17.31
CA GLN A 22 9.76 10.35 -18.02
C GLN A 22 9.85 10.06 -19.50
N HIS A 23 10.99 10.33 -20.14
CA HIS A 23 11.22 9.99 -21.53
C HIS A 23 10.95 8.49 -21.79
N LYS A 24 11.47 7.61 -20.94
CA LYS A 24 11.24 6.16 -21.08
C LYS A 24 9.77 5.77 -20.94
N ILE A 25 9.00 6.45 -20.07
CA ILE A 25 7.56 6.26 -19.93
C ILE A 25 6.84 6.70 -21.22
N ASP A 26 7.21 7.84 -21.76
CA ASP A 26 6.57 8.43 -22.93
C ASP A 26 6.84 7.63 -24.22
N GLN A 27 8.00 6.97 -24.30
CA GLN A 27 8.38 6.11 -25.42
C GLN A 27 7.72 4.71 -25.40
N LYS A 28 6.86 4.40 -24.42
CA LYS A 28 6.07 3.17 -24.44
C LYS A 28 5.01 3.22 -25.54
N THR A 29 4.64 2.05 -26.07
CA THR A 29 3.62 1.91 -27.12
C THR A 29 2.22 2.25 -26.58
N LYS A 30 1.99 3.53 -26.35
CA LYS A 30 0.76 4.14 -25.85
C LYS A 30 0.74 5.62 -26.17
N PRO A 31 -0.41 6.30 -26.23
CA PRO A 31 -0.45 7.76 -26.23
C PRO A 31 0.20 8.32 -24.96
N THR A 32 0.89 9.45 -25.07
CA THR A 32 1.51 10.13 -23.92
C THR A 32 0.43 10.44 -22.87
N GLY A 33 0.71 10.11 -21.62
CA GLY A 33 -0.21 10.34 -20.51
C GLY A 33 -1.41 9.37 -20.42
N ALA A 34 -1.53 8.38 -21.31
CA ALA A 34 -2.71 7.51 -21.38
C ALA A 34 -2.98 6.68 -20.13
N LEU A 35 -1.96 6.39 -19.32
CA LEU A 35 -2.11 5.65 -18.08
C LEU A 35 -2.34 6.56 -16.86
N GLY A 36 -2.36 7.88 -17.04
CA GLY A 36 -2.67 8.84 -16.00
C GLY A 36 -1.80 8.69 -14.75
N VAL A 37 -2.42 8.51 -13.59
CA VAL A 37 -1.74 8.41 -12.29
C VAL A 37 -0.72 7.27 -12.24
N LEU A 38 -0.90 6.19 -12.99
CA LEU A 38 0.05 5.07 -13.01
C LEU A 38 1.42 5.49 -13.54
N GLU A 39 1.48 6.45 -14.47
CA GLU A 39 2.75 6.99 -14.97
C GLU A 39 3.51 7.76 -13.89
N ASN A 40 2.79 8.55 -13.08
CA ASN A 40 3.37 9.26 -11.94
C ASN A 40 3.89 8.29 -10.88
N VAL A 41 3.16 7.22 -10.59
CA VAL A 41 3.59 6.17 -9.65
C VAL A 41 4.84 5.48 -10.18
N ALA A 42 4.88 5.14 -11.47
CA ALA A 42 6.04 4.52 -12.11
C ALA A 42 7.28 5.43 -12.04
N LEU A 43 7.10 6.73 -12.31
CA LEU A 43 8.16 7.74 -12.18
C LEU A 43 8.68 7.79 -10.74
N GLN A 44 7.79 7.84 -9.76
CA GLN A 44 8.15 7.92 -8.34
C GLN A 44 8.94 6.68 -7.89
N ILE A 45 8.47 5.48 -8.24
CA ILE A 45 9.15 4.21 -7.90
C ILE A 45 10.55 4.18 -8.54
N ALA A 46 10.65 4.56 -9.81
CA ALA A 46 11.93 4.59 -10.52
C ALA A 46 12.92 5.58 -9.90
N LEU A 47 12.45 6.74 -9.44
CA LEU A 47 13.26 7.73 -8.71
C LEU A 47 13.73 7.20 -7.35
N ILE A 48 12.84 6.56 -6.58
CA ILE A 48 13.17 5.95 -5.27
C ILE A 48 14.27 4.89 -5.46
N GLN A 49 14.11 4.04 -6.48
CA GLN A 49 15.09 2.99 -6.79
C GLN A 49 16.31 3.47 -7.56
N LYS A 50 16.34 4.75 -7.99
CA LYS A 50 17.39 5.33 -8.83
C LYS A 50 17.67 4.47 -10.07
N SER A 51 16.62 3.98 -10.71
CA SER A 51 16.72 3.00 -11.80
C SER A 51 15.77 3.32 -12.95
N LEU A 52 16.24 3.19 -14.18
CA LEU A 52 15.41 3.22 -15.37
C LEU A 52 14.62 1.91 -15.60
N THR A 53 14.90 0.87 -14.82
CA THR A 53 14.24 -0.43 -14.86
C THR A 53 13.85 -0.87 -13.44
N PRO A 54 12.93 -0.12 -12.79
CA PRO A 54 12.52 -0.45 -11.43
C PRO A 54 11.82 -1.82 -11.39
N THR A 55 11.95 -2.49 -10.25
CA THR A 55 11.36 -3.80 -10.02
C THR A 55 10.45 -3.76 -8.79
N LEU A 56 9.37 -4.54 -8.82
CA LEU A 56 8.49 -4.76 -7.67
C LEU A 56 8.73 -6.18 -7.16
N ILE A 57 9.53 -6.30 -6.09
CA ILE A 57 9.92 -7.59 -5.54
C ILE A 57 9.22 -7.77 -4.19
N LYS A 58 8.55 -8.92 -4.00
CA LYS A 58 7.87 -9.29 -2.76
C LYS A 58 6.92 -8.19 -2.27
N PRO A 59 5.89 -7.83 -3.05
CA PRO A 59 4.92 -6.85 -2.61
C PRO A 59 4.25 -7.34 -1.32
N HIS A 60 4.00 -6.42 -0.40
CA HIS A 60 3.49 -6.72 0.92
C HIS A 60 2.37 -5.75 1.28
N LEU A 61 1.28 -6.28 1.81
CA LEU A 61 0.14 -5.51 2.28
C LEU A 61 0.09 -5.58 3.81
N LEU A 62 0.07 -4.44 4.47
CA LEU A 62 -0.14 -4.34 5.91
C LEU A 62 -1.58 -3.88 6.16
N LEU A 63 -2.38 -4.72 6.81
CA LEU A 63 -3.75 -4.42 7.20
C LEU A 63 -3.77 -4.08 8.69
N PHE A 64 -4.07 -2.84 9.02
CA PHE A 64 -4.25 -2.39 10.40
C PHE A 64 -5.73 -2.46 10.75
N ALA A 65 -6.08 -3.25 11.75
CA ALA A 65 -7.44 -3.42 12.24
C ALA A 65 -7.59 -2.76 13.62
N GLY A 66 -8.63 -1.99 13.80
CA GLY A 66 -8.92 -1.34 15.07
C GLY A 66 -10.42 -1.05 15.21
N ASP A 67 -10.88 -1.01 16.44
CA ASP A 67 -12.23 -0.62 16.78
C ASP A 67 -12.38 0.91 16.75
N HIS A 68 -13.55 1.37 16.35
CA HIS A 68 -13.89 2.79 16.31
C HIS A 68 -14.99 3.10 17.30
N GLY A 69 -14.70 3.94 18.30
CA GLY A 69 -15.66 4.36 19.33
C GLY A 69 -16.94 5.00 18.76
N ILE A 70 -16.86 5.59 17.57
CA ILE A 70 -18.00 6.23 16.89
C ILE A 70 -19.14 5.24 16.59
N VAL A 71 -18.92 3.93 16.64
CA VAL A 71 -19.97 2.92 16.48
C VAL A 71 -21.07 3.11 17.52
N ALA A 72 -20.74 3.60 18.73
CA ALA A 72 -21.71 3.91 19.77
C ALA A 72 -22.73 5.00 19.39
N GLU A 73 -22.38 5.84 18.41
CA GLU A 73 -23.26 6.89 17.88
C GLU A 73 -24.29 6.37 16.85
N GLY A 74 -24.29 5.08 16.56
CA GLY A 74 -25.23 4.45 15.63
C GLY A 74 -25.00 4.78 14.16
N VAL A 75 -23.82 5.25 13.79
CA VAL A 75 -23.45 5.62 12.41
C VAL A 75 -23.17 4.42 11.50
N SER A 76 -23.05 3.23 12.08
CA SER A 76 -22.81 1.97 11.36
C SER A 76 -23.96 1.00 11.59
N PRO A 77 -24.45 0.30 10.56
CA PRO A 77 -25.43 -0.78 10.71
C PRO A 77 -24.82 -2.04 11.36
N PHE A 78 -23.48 -2.10 11.46
CA PHE A 78 -22.76 -3.25 12.02
C PHE A 78 -22.26 -2.94 13.43
N SER A 79 -22.38 -3.92 14.32
CA SER A 79 -21.83 -3.82 15.68
C SER A 79 -20.30 -3.99 15.67
N GLN A 80 -19.65 -3.52 16.73
CA GLN A 80 -18.19 -3.57 16.88
C GLN A 80 -17.62 -5.00 16.85
N VAL A 81 -18.40 -6.02 17.27
CA VAL A 81 -17.97 -7.43 17.21
C VAL A 81 -17.60 -7.89 15.80
N VAL A 82 -18.11 -7.22 14.76
CA VAL A 82 -17.77 -7.51 13.36
C VAL A 82 -16.28 -7.29 13.09
N THR A 83 -15.65 -6.31 13.73
CA THR A 83 -14.21 -6.06 13.58
C THR A 83 -13.41 -7.31 13.99
N GLN A 84 -13.68 -7.87 15.16
CA GLN A 84 -13.01 -9.09 15.62
C GLN A 84 -13.26 -10.29 14.69
N GLN A 85 -14.51 -10.44 14.22
CA GLN A 85 -14.86 -11.51 13.26
C GLN A 85 -14.11 -11.35 11.94
N MET A 86 -14.00 -10.12 11.44
CA MET A 86 -13.24 -9.82 10.22
C MET A 86 -11.75 -10.06 10.39
N VAL A 87 -11.15 -9.71 11.53
CA VAL A 87 -9.74 -10.02 11.81
C VAL A 87 -9.50 -11.53 11.75
N LYS A 88 -10.36 -12.33 12.40
CA LYS A 88 -10.28 -13.79 12.31
C LYS A 88 -10.40 -14.29 10.86
N ASN A 89 -11.28 -13.67 10.08
CA ASN A 89 -11.46 -14.02 8.67
C ASN A 89 -10.23 -13.66 7.82
N PHE A 90 -9.59 -12.52 8.07
CA PHE A 90 -8.33 -12.14 7.41
C PHE A 90 -7.21 -13.13 7.72
N VAL A 91 -7.05 -13.50 8.97
CA VAL A 91 -6.02 -14.47 9.42
C VAL A 91 -6.25 -15.85 8.81
N ASN A 92 -7.53 -16.27 8.69
CA ASN A 92 -7.90 -17.55 8.08
C ASN A 92 -7.91 -17.54 6.54
N GLY A 93 -7.63 -16.39 5.92
CA GLY A 93 -7.56 -16.29 4.46
C GLY A 93 -8.90 -16.25 3.75
N GLY A 94 -10.00 -15.98 4.46
CA GLY A 94 -11.38 -16.06 3.92
C GLY A 94 -11.93 -14.76 3.35
N ALA A 95 -11.28 -13.63 3.53
CA ALA A 95 -11.77 -12.35 3.05
C ALA A 95 -11.36 -12.07 1.59
N ALA A 96 -12.08 -11.17 0.93
CA ALA A 96 -11.79 -10.77 -0.45
C ALA A 96 -10.35 -10.28 -0.63
N ILE A 97 -9.80 -9.52 0.35
CA ILE A 97 -8.42 -9.05 0.31
C ILE A 97 -7.41 -10.20 0.25
N ASN A 98 -7.68 -11.31 0.96
CA ASN A 98 -6.83 -12.50 0.92
C ASN A 98 -6.82 -13.13 -0.47
N VAL A 99 -7.99 -13.18 -1.14
CA VAL A 99 -8.14 -13.72 -2.49
C VAL A 99 -7.32 -12.87 -3.47
N PHE A 100 -7.46 -11.54 -3.43
CA PHE A 100 -6.71 -10.62 -4.29
C PHE A 100 -5.20 -10.69 -4.02
N CYS A 101 -4.78 -10.71 -2.75
CA CYS A 101 -3.38 -10.85 -2.40
C CYS A 101 -2.79 -12.16 -2.92
N LYS A 102 -3.51 -13.27 -2.76
CA LYS A 102 -3.10 -14.58 -3.28
C LYS A 102 -2.99 -14.59 -4.80
N GLN A 103 -3.97 -14.02 -5.51
CA GLN A 103 -3.99 -13.94 -6.96
C GLN A 103 -2.80 -13.16 -7.52
N HIS A 104 -2.37 -12.10 -6.82
CA HIS A 104 -1.28 -11.22 -7.25
C HIS A 104 0.05 -11.52 -6.56
N ASN A 105 0.15 -12.62 -5.82
CA ASN A 105 1.35 -13.02 -5.07
C ASN A 105 1.84 -11.90 -4.12
N ILE A 106 0.90 -11.27 -3.42
CA ILE A 106 1.15 -10.25 -2.40
C ILE A 106 1.07 -10.90 -1.03
N ALA A 107 2.12 -10.77 -0.22
CA ALA A 107 2.05 -11.17 1.18
C ALA A 107 1.13 -10.22 1.96
N ILE A 108 0.42 -10.74 2.97
CA ILE A 108 -0.47 -9.94 3.81
C ILE A 108 -0.17 -10.21 5.29
N ASP A 109 0.04 -9.15 6.05
CA ASP A 109 0.11 -9.16 7.50
C ASP A 109 -1.06 -8.38 8.08
N VAL A 110 -1.66 -8.95 9.12
CA VAL A 110 -2.75 -8.31 9.86
C VAL A 110 -2.21 -7.80 11.19
N VAL A 111 -2.30 -6.50 11.40
CA VAL A 111 -1.83 -5.82 12.60
C VAL A 111 -3.03 -5.43 13.44
N ASP A 112 -3.09 -5.93 14.68
CA ASP A 112 -4.06 -5.47 15.66
C ASP A 112 -3.66 -4.08 16.14
N ALA A 113 -4.47 -3.09 15.82
CA ALA A 113 -4.30 -1.69 16.19
C ALA A 113 -5.37 -1.24 17.21
N GLY A 114 -5.92 -2.15 17.98
CA GLY A 114 -6.91 -1.90 19.02
C GLY A 114 -8.26 -2.55 18.72
N VAL A 115 -8.29 -3.86 18.60
CA VAL A 115 -9.49 -4.68 18.46
C VAL A 115 -9.78 -5.37 19.81
N ASN A 116 -10.98 -5.21 20.35
CA ASN A 116 -11.44 -5.85 21.60
C ASN A 116 -12.17 -7.16 21.34
#